data_904dbe9acc89d581970bc5c608fa4cf0
#
_entry.id   904dbe9acc89d581970bc5c608fa4cf0
#
_cell.length_a   1.000
_cell.length_b   1.000
_cell.length_c   1.000
_cell.angle_alpha   90.00
_cell.angle_beta   90.00
_cell.angle_gamma   90.00
#
_symmetry.space_group_name_H-M   'P 1'
#
loop_
_entity.id
_entity.type
_entity.pdbx_description
1 polymer ?
#
loop_
_entity_poly.entity_id
_entity_poly.type
_entity_poly.pdbx_seq_one_letter_code
_entity_poly.pdbx_strand_id
1 'polypeptide(L)'
;LMQDSTNPTLAPYAKEGEMRLRVGALAESEAEGEKMCEEMIEKVKNSPVGPYIYALDAENIEKLLVSTLKEKGLTLSVAESCTGGYLGKRITDVAGSSAVFVGGFITYSNEAKMSLLDVSPETLSP
;
A
#
# COMPACT_ATOMS: atom_id res chain seq x y z
N LEU A 1 15.88 7.62 17.09
CA LEU A 1 14.58 8.32 17.11
C LEU A 1 13.55 7.59 17.97
N MET A 2 13.28 6.28 17.74
CA MET A 2 12.25 5.55 18.49
C MET A 2 12.56 5.37 19.98
N GLN A 3 13.82 5.10 20.33
CA GLN A 3 14.21 4.84 21.71
C GLN A 3 14.39 6.10 22.56
N ASP A 4 14.65 7.23 21.92
CA ASP A 4 15.03 8.48 22.59
C ASP A 4 13.91 9.52 22.58
N SER A 5 12.82 9.30 21.83
CA SER A 5 11.72 10.25 21.77
C SER A 5 10.68 9.95 22.85
N THR A 6 10.53 10.88 23.77
CA THR A 6 9.53 10.82 24.84
C THR A 6 8.28 11.62 24.50
N ASN A 7 8.46 12.74 23.81
CA ASN A 7 7.38 13.61 23.30
C ASN A 7 7.92 14.51 22.17
N PRO A 8 7.44 14.39 20.94
CA PRO A 8 6.45 13.42 20.47
C PRO A 8 7.00 11.99 20.47
N THR A 9 6.10 11.01 20.59
CA THR A 9 6.43 9.59 20.52
C THR A 9 6.42 9.08 19.09
N LEU A 10 7.26 8.10 18.77
CA LEU A 10 7.29 7.40 17.49
C LEU A 10 7.18 5.90 17.75
N ALA A 11 6.10 5.26 17.32
CA ALA A 11 5.85 3.86 17.57
C ALA A 11 5.61 3.08 16.26
N PRO A 12 6.27 1.91 16.05
CA PRO A 12 6.03 1.04 14.91
C PRO A 12 4.85 0.11 15.18
N TYR A 13 4.05 -0.12 14.15
CA TYR A 13 2.94 -1.08 14.14
C TYR A 13 3.10 -1.99 12.92
N ALA A 14 3.43 -3.24 13.16
CA ALA A 14 3.50 -4.24 12.10
C ALA A 14 2.10 -4.78 11.78
N LYS A 15 1.79 -4.84 10.49
CA LYS A 15 0.67 -5.56 9.91
C LYS A 15 1.19 -6.53 8.88
N GLU A 16 0.36 -7.45 8.43
CA GLU A 16 0.73 -8.36 7.35
C GLU A 16 1.03 -7.57 6.06
N GLY A 17 2.27 -7.67 5.59
CA GLY A 17 2.75 -6.96 4.39
C GLY A 17 2.92 -5.45 4.52
N GLU A 18 2.70 -4.86 5.71
CA GLU A 18 2.76 -3.41 5.92
C GLU A 18 3.36 -3.06 7.28
N MET A 19 4.15 -1.99 7.31
CA MET A 19 4.63 -1.36 8.55
C MET A 19 4.05 0.05 8.65
N ARG A 20 3.48 0.39 9.80
CA ARG A 20 3.04 1.75 10.11
C ARG A 20 3.90 2.37 11.19
N LEU A 21 4.22 3.63 11.02
CA LEU A 21 4.82 4.46 12.05
C LEU A 21 3.76 5.44 12.54
N ARG A 22 3.48 5.41 13.84
CA ARG A 22 2.56 6.35 14.48
C ARG A 22 3.36 7.39 15.23
N VAL A 23 3.13 8.65 14.89
CA VAL A 23 3.60 9.80 15.65
C VAL A 23 2.47 10.27 16.56
N GLY A 24 2.78 10.56 17.82
CA GLY A 24 1.80 11.10 18.77
C GLY A 24 2.47 12.11 19.70
N ALA A 25 1.83 13.26 19.88
CA ALA A 25 2.30 14.32 20.74
C ALA A 25 1.33 14.56 21.91
N LEU A 26 1.88 14.93 23.06
CA LEU A 26 1.15 15.50 24.18
C LEU A 26 1.51 17.00 24.23
N ALA A 27 0.49 17.87 24.10
CA ALA A 27 0.67 19.31 24.04
C ALA A 27 -0.49 20.04 24.75
N GLU A 28 -0.32 21.31 25.07
CA GLU A 28 -1.36 22.14 25.70
C GLU A 28 -2.42 22.61 24.69
N SER A 29 -2.11 22.59 23.39
CA SER A 29 -3.03 22.94 22.30
C SER A 29 -2.88 22.00 21.11
N GLU A 30 -3.94 21.87 20.31
CA GLU A 30 -3.95 21.09 19.08
C GLU A 30 -2.87 21.57 18.10
N ALA A 31 -2.78 22.87 17.87
CA ALA A 31 -1.79 23.48 16.97
C ALA A 31 -0.33 23.19 17.38
N GLU A 32 -0.05 23.16 18.68
CA GLU A 32 1.26 22.78 19.20
C GLU A 32 1.53 21.29 18.96
N GLY A 33 0.53 20.45 19.24
CA GLY A 33 0.63 19.00 19.01
C GLY A 33 0.85 18.65 17.54
N GLU A 34 0.12 19.28 16.62
CA GLU A 34 0.29 19.15 15.18
C GLU A 34 1.72 19.52 14.76
N LYS A 35 2.21 20.67 15.17
CA LYS A 35 3.57 21.13 14.88
C LYS A 35 4.63 20.13 15.37
N MET A 36 4.48 19.61 16.59
CA MET A 36 5.39 18.59 17.13
C MET A 36 5.36 17.30 16.31
N CYS A 37 4.20 16.88 15.86
CA CYS A 37 4.04 15.71 14.99
C CYS A 37 4.68 15.95 13.62
N GLU A 38 4.45 17.10 12.99
CA GLU A 38 5.06 17.47 11.70
C GLU A 38 6.59 17.46 11.77
N GLU A 39 7.17 18.06 12.82
CA GLU A 39 8.62 18.04 13.01
C GLU A 39 9.19 16.62 13.15
N MET A 40 8.47 15.73 13.83
CA MET A 40 8.87 14.32 13.94
C MET A 40 8.73 13.59 12.61
N ILE A 41 7.65 13.82 11.86
CA ILE A 41 7.43 13.24 10.54
C ILE A 41 8.56 13.66 9.59
N GLU A 42 8.97 14.92 9.60
CA GLU A 42 10.10 15.38 8.77
C GLU A 42 11.42 14.72 9.17
N LYS A 43 11.68 14.49 10.46
CA LYS A 43 12.84 13.73 10.92
C LYS A 43 12.81 12.29 10.41
N VAL A 44 11.63 11.64 10.39
CA VAL A 44 11.46 10.29 9.87
C VAL A 44 11.66 10.26 8.36
N LYS A 45 11.10 11.20 7.60
CA LYS A 45 11.29 11.33 6.14
C LYS A 45 12.77 11.49 5.76
N ASN A 46 13.53 12.23 6.57
CA ASN A 46 14.96 12.47 6.36
C ASN A 46 15.87 11.35 6.91
N SER A 47 15.30 10.28 7.45
CA SER A 47 16.02 9.11 7.94
C SER A 47 16.16 8.02 6.85
N PRO A 48 16.96 6.96 7.07
CA PRO A 48 17.05 5.83 6.12
C PRO A 48 15.72 5.14 5.81
N VAL A 49 14.68 5.35 6.61
CA VAL A 49 13.33 4.81 6.37
C VAL A 49 12.53 5.69 5.40
N GLY A 50 12.90 6.95 5.25
CA GLY A 50 12.17 7.93 4.43
C GLY A 50 11.82 7.46 3.01
N PRO A 51 12.76 6.87 2.23
CA PRO A 51 12.48 6.37 0.88
C PRO A 51 11.42 5.26 0.80
N TYR A 52 11.09 4.63 1.92
CA TYR A 52 10.09 3.55 2.00
C TYR A 52 8.71 4.05 2.48
N ILE A 53 8.59 5.34 2.82
CA ILE A 53 7.29 5.94 3.18
C ILE A 53 6.52 6.19 1.89
N TYR A 54 5.46 5.42 1.66
CA TYR A 54 4.64 5.56 0.47
C TYR A 54 3.43 6.48 0.66
N ALA A 55 3.02 6.74 1.89
CA ALA A 55 1.93 7.68 2.21
C ALA A 55 1.98 8.17 3.66
N LEU A 56 1.35 9.31 3.91
CA LEU A 56 0.97 9.79 5.23
C LEU A 56 -0.54 9.61 5.40
N ASP A 57 -0.97 9.22 6.60
CA ASP A 57 -2.38 9.09 7.00
C ASP A 57 -3.24 8.19 6.12
N ALA A 58 -2.62 7.30 5.32
CA ALA A 58 -3.36 6.34 4.51
C ALA A 58 -4.04 5.29 5.40
N GLU A 59 -5.32 5.05 5.17
CA GLU A 59 -6.08 4.03 5.90
C GLU A 59 -5.54 2.61 5.60
N ASN A 60 -5.33 2.33 4.32
CA ASN A 60 -4.68 1.13 3.82
C ASN A 60 -4.16 1.35 2.39
N ILE A 61 -3.30 0.44 1.93
CA ILE A 61 -2.66 0.53 0.61
C ILE A 61 -3.68 0.37 -0.54
N GLU A 62 -4.74 -0.40 -0.34
CA GLU A 62 -5.76 -0.62 -1.37
C GLU A 62 -6.54 0.66 -1.66
N LYS A 63 -6.96 1.39 -0.62
CA LYS A 63 -7.64 2.69 -0.78
C LYS A 63 -6.72 3.71 -1.44
N LEU A 64 -5.47 3.76 -1.02
CA LEU A 64 -4.47 4.63 -1.64
C LEU A 64 -4.29 4.31 -3.13
N LEU A 65 -4.17 3.02 -3.48
CA LEU A 65 -4.05 2.58 -4.87
C LEU A 65 -5.26 3.04 -5.70
N VAL A 66 -6.47 2.77 -5.23
CA VAL A 66 -7.70 3.13 -5.95
C VAL A 66 -7.83 4.65 -6.11
N SER A 67 -7.54 5.44 -5.07
CA SER A 67 -7.58 6.92 -5.17
C SER A 67 -6.53 7.45 -6.14
N THR A 68 -5.29 6.95 -6.05
CA THR A 68 -4.20 7.36 -6.95
C THR A 68 -4.50 7.03 -8.42
N LEU A 69 -5.07 5.86 -8.71
CA LEU A 69 -5.46 5.49 -10.07
C LEU A 69 -6.58 6.40 -10.60
N LYS A 70 -7.57 6.73 -9.76
CA LYS A 70 -8.63 7.68 -10.12
C LYS A 70 -8.08 9.06 -10.44
N GLU A 71 -7.24 9.61 -9.58
CA GLU A 71 -6.62 10.93 -9.77
C GLU A 71 -5.80 11.00 -11.05
N LYS A 72 -5.11 9.91 -11.40
CA LYS A 72 -4.29 9.82 -12.62
C LYS A 72 -5.07 9.41 -13.88
N GLY A 73 -6.36 9.10 -13.77
CA GLY A 73 -7.16 8.60 -14.90
C GLY A 73 -6.67 7.25 -15.42
N LEU A 74 -6.09 6.41 -14.56
CA LEU A 74 -5.54 5.12 -14.93
C LEU A 74 -6.49 3.98 -14.53
N THR A 75 -6.37 2.88 -15.25
CA THR A 75 -7.07 1.63 -14.95
C THR A 75 -6.09 0.53 -14.57
N LEU A 76 -6.59 -0.50 -13.91
CA LEU A 76 -5.84 -1.65 -13.43
C LEU A 76 -6.51 -2.95 -13.87
N SER A 77 -5.71 -3.88 -14.38
CA SER A 77 -6.06 -5.29 -14.56
C SER A 77 -5.03 -6.16 -13.85
N VAL A 78 -5.42 -7.35 -13.44
CA VAL A 78 -4.52 -8.30 -12.76
C VAL A 78 -4.48 -9.64 -13.48
N ALA A 79 -3.33 -10.32 -13.37
CA ALA A 79 -3.20 -11.72 -13.72
C ALA A 79 -2.67 -12.46 -12.48
N GLU A 80 -3.41 -13.42 -11.98
CA GLU A 80 -3.10 -14.15 -10.76
C GLU A 80 -2.95 -15.65 -11.01
N SER A 81 -2.09 -16.28 -10.23
CA SER A 81 -1.89 -17.73 -10.22
C SER A 81 -2.05 -18.27 -8.79
N CYS A 82 -0.96 -18.36 -8.01
CA CYS A 82 -0.98 -18.90 -6.66
C CYS A 82 -1.85 -18.12 -5.67
N THR A 83 -2.08 -16.84 -5.90
CA THR A 83 -2.96 -15.98 -5.10
C THR A 83 -4.45 -16.25 -5.31
N GLY A 84 -4.82 -16.95 -6.41
CA GLY A 84 -6.18 -17.44 -6.65
C GLY A 84 -7.26 -16.36 -6.72
N GLY A 85 -6.94 -15.12 -7.09
CA GLY A 85 -7.85 -13.97 -7.12
C GLY A 85 -7.79 -13.08 -5.88
N TYR A 86 -6.86 -13.34 -4.96
CA TYR A 86 -6.78 -12.57 -3.72
C TYR A 86 -6.41 -11.10 -3.95
N LEU A 87 -5.54 -10.81 -4.92
CA LEU A 87 -5.19 -9.42 -5.27
C LEU A 87 -6.40 -8.67 -5.82
N GLY A 88 -7.12 -9.28 -6.77
CA GLY A 88 -8.35 -8.73 -7.32
C GLY A 88 -9.41 -8.49 -6.23
N LYS A 89 -9.56 -9.45 -5.31
CA LYS A 89 -10.47 -9.30 -4.16
C LYS A 89 -10.10 -8.09 -3.29
N ARG A 90 -8.84 -7.94 -2.90
CA ARG A 90 -8.41 -6.80 -2.07
C ARG A 90 -8.71 -5.45 -2.73
N ILE A 91 -8.57 -5.36 -4.05
CA ILE A 91 -8.91 -4.14 -4.80
C ILE A 91 -10.42 -3.90 -4.82
N THR A 92 -11.21 -4.97 -5.07
CA THR A 92 -12.68 -4.86 -5.13
C THR A 92 -13.35 -4.64 -3.78
N ASP A 93 -12.68 -4.89 -2.67
CA ASP A 93 -13.16 -4.53 -1.33
C ASP A 93 -13.21 -3.00 -1.10
N VAL A 94 -12.51 -2.22 -1.95
CA VAL A 94 -12.54 -0.76 -1.86
C VAL A 94 -13.77 -0.22 -2.58
N ALA A 95 -14.59 0.53 -1.88
CA ALA A 95 -15.77 1.19 -2.45
C ALA A 95 -15.36 2.10 -3.61
N GLY A 96 -16.02 1.94 -4.76
CA GLY A 96 -15.74 2.72 -5.97
C GLY A 96 -14.52 2.25 -6.75
N SER A 97 -13.94 1.09 -6.48
CA SER A 97 -12.87 0.46 -7.26
C SER A 97 -13.28 0.17 -8.70
N SER A 98 -14.58 -0.01 -8.99
CA SER A 98 -15.09 -0.23 -10.35
C SER A 98 -14.75 0.90 -11.34
N ALA A 99 -14.42 2.08 -10.85
CA ALA A 99 -13.98 3.19 -11.70
C ALA A 99 -12.56 2.99 -12.27
N VAL A 100 -11.77 2.11 -11.66
CA VAL A 100 -10.35 1.89 -12.02
C VAL A 100 -10.01 0.43 -12.28
N PHE A 101 -10.69 -0.51 -11.62
CA PHE A 101 -10.44 -1.94 -11.78
C PHE A 101 -11.28 -2.51 -12.92
N VAL A 102 -10.61 -2.91 -14.01
CA VAL A 102 -11.24 -3.44 -15.21
C VAL A 102 -11.59 -4.92 -15.04
N GLY A 103 -10.73 -5.67 -14.34
CA GLY A 103 -10.89 -7.10 -14.15
C GLY A 103 -9.55 -7.84 -14.08
N GLY A 104 -9.59 -9.16 -14.22
CA GLY A 104 -8.38 -9.96 -14.19
C GLY A 104 -8.61 -11.42 -14.56
N PHE A 105 -7.50 -12.14 -14.72
CA PHE A 105 -7.47 -13.56 -15.00
C PHE A 105 -6.87 -14.31 -13.81
N ILE A 106 -7.45 -15.46 -13.47
CA ILE A 106 -6.87 -16.44 -12.55
C ILE A 106 -6.37 -17.60 -13.40
N THR A 107 -5.07 -17.57 -13.71
CA THR A 107 -4.42 -18.55 -14.59
C THR A 107 -3.61 -19.54 -13.76
N TYR A 108 -4.30 -20.49 -13.13
CA TYR A 108 -3.65 -21.42 -12.21
C TYR A 108 -2.90 -22.54 -12.95
N SER A 109 -3.49 -23.12 -13.99
CA SER A 109 -2.83 -24.16 -14.81
C SER A 109 -1.93 -23.56 -15.89
N ASN A 110 -0.98 -24.34 -16.38
CA ASN A 110 -0.12 -23.92 -17.49
C ASN A 110 -0.92 -23.69 -18.78
N GLU A 111 -1.95 -24.52 -19.04
CA GLU A 111 -2.87 -24.34 -20.17
C GLU A 111 -3.59 -22.99 -20.08
N ALA A 112 -4.05 -22.60 -18.90
CA ALA A 112 -4.70 -21.30 -18.71
C ALA A 112 -3.72 -20.12 -18.91
N LYS A 113 -2.45 -20.27 -18.48
CA LYS A 113 -1.41 -19.25 -18.74
C LYS A 113 -1.13 -19.08 -20.23
N MET A 114 -1.03 -20.17 -20.95
CA MET A 114 -0.80 -20.12 -22.40
C MET A 114 -2.01 -19.56 -23.15
N SER A 115 -3.22 -20.06 -22.86
CA SER A 115 -4.42 -19.72 -23.64
C SER A 115 -4.99 -18.33 -23.36
N LEU A 116 -4.83 -17.81 -22.13
CA LEU A 116 -5.43 -16.55 -21.71
C LEU A 116 -4.43 -15.39 -21.63
N LEU A 117 -3.15 -15.68 -21.47
CA LEU A 117 -2.10 -14.68 -21.29
C LEU A 117 -0.96 -14.81 -22.33
N ASP A 118 -1.07 -15.69 -23.29
CA ASP A 118 -0.06 -15.95 -24.33
C ASP A 118 1.35 -16.25 -23.75
N VAL A 119 1.41 -16.87 -22.56
CA VAL A 119 2.68 -17.29 -21.98
C VAL A 119 3.26 -18.43 -22.81
N SER A 120 4.50 -18.28 -23.28
CA SER A 120 5.10 -19.28 -24.14
C SER A 120 5.43 -20.58 -23.38
N PRO A 121 5.34 -21.76 -24.05
CA PRO A 121 5.72 -23.03 -23.43
C PRO A 121 7.14 -23.05 -22.90
N GLU A 122 8.08 -22.35 -23.56
CA GLU A 122 9.48 -22.25 -23.15
C GLU A 122 9.63 -21.52 -21.80
N THR A 123 8.79 -20.50 -21.55
CA THR A 123 8.76 -19.78 -20.26
C THR A 123 8.24 -20.67 -19.11
N LEU A 124 7.43 -21.66 -19.42
CA LEU A 124 6.82 -22.58 -18.45
C LEU A 124 7.66 -23.85 -18.23
N SER A 125 8.68 -24.05 -19.07
CA SER A 125 9.61 -25.18 -18.91
C SER A 125 10.54 -24.94 -17.72
N PRO A 126 10.83 -25.95 -16.88
CA PRO A 126 11.76 -25.83 -15.75
C PRO A 126 13.20 -25.63 -16.19
#